data_ba5e8406d5c4a22bdedb9dc4c4ce0961
#
_entry.id   ba5e8406d5c4a22bdedb9dc4c4ce0961
#
_cell.length_a   1.000
_cell.length_b   1.000
_cell.length_c   1.000
_cell.angle_alpha   90.00
_cell.angle_beta   90.00
_cell.angle_gamma   90.00
#
_symmetry.space_group_name_H-M   'P 1'
#
loop_
_entity.id
_entity.type
_entity.pdbx_description
1 polymer ?
#
loop_
_entity_poly.entity_id
_entity_poly.type
_entity_poly.pdbx_seq_one_letter_code
_entity_poly.pdbx_strand_id
1 'polypeptide(L)'
;MRLDLRSHFGGPMRKNWRVRMLLAVGGMALLLSRGSASQAAEAPADDPPFVSIAAGGFDILHNNTAGEFRAEYRFADKQLFILKPFLGIFGTTDKAFYGYGGFRVDIYLGSRWVLMPNAAIGYYQHGQGKNLGGVAEFRTGAEFAYRFDDRSRLGISFNHISNAGIYQRNPGEEEAALVYSIPFTLLK
;
A
#
# COMPACT_ATOMS: atom_id res chain seq x y z
N MET A 1 32.87 58.74 1.65
CA MET A 1 32.37 57.98 2.78
C MET A 1 31.00 57.45 2.42
N ARG A 2 30.96 56.25 1.83
CA ARG A 2 29.72 55.54 1.45
C ARG A 2 29.68 54.26 2.25
N LEU A 3 28.70 54.18 3.15
CA LEU A 3 28.37 52.98 3.93
C LEU A 3 27.57 52.03 3.02
N ASP A 4 28.13 50.85 2.75
CA ASP A 4 27.46 49.75 2.06
C ASP A 4 26.88 48.79 3.10
N LEU A 5 25.56 48.91 3.34
CA LEU A 5 24.79 48.02 4.20
C LEU A 5 24.19 46.90 3.31
N ARG A 6 24.91 45.81 3.07
CA ARG A 6 24.30 44.58 2.56
C ARG A 6 24.02 43.64 3.72
N SER A 7 22.78 43.62 4.09
CA SER A 7 22.16 42.75 5.06
C SER A 7 22.26 41.27 4.63
N HIS A 8 22.75 40.48 5.53
CA HIS A 8 22.57 39.01 5.60
C HIS A 8 21.10 38.72 5.79
N PHE A 9 20.51 37.91 4.89
CA PHE A 9 19.39 37.04 5.22
C PHE A 9 19.19 35.99 4.11
N GLY A 10 19.17 34.72 4.52
CA GLY A 10 18.61 33.67 3.68
C GLY A 10 19.36 32.36 3.68
N GLY A 11 19.53 31.73 4.84
CA GLY A 11 19.81 30.30 4.88
C GLY A 11 18.54 29.50 4.58
N PRO A 12 18.60 28.43 3.80
CA PRO A 12 17.41 27.62 3.50
C PRO A 12 16.94 26.90 4.76
N MET A 13 15.71 27.16 5.19
CA MET A 13 15.01 26.37 6.21
C MET A 13 14.91 24.92 5.73
N ARG A 14 15.73 24.03 6.27
CA ARG A 14 15.55 22.58 6.14
C ARG A 14 14.26 22.20 6.88
N LYS A 15 13.18 22.05 6.15
CA LYS A 15 11.92 21.50 6.69
C LYS A 15 12.20 20.09 7.20
N ASN A 16 12.16 19.92 8.52
CA ASN A 16 12.28 18.62 9.18
C ASN A 16 11.02 17.77 8.93
N TRP A 17 10.92 17.20 7.75
CA TRP A 17 9.82 16.29 7.38
C TRP A 17 9.90 14.93 8.09
N ARG A 18 11.07 14.58 8.63
CA ARG A 18 11.29 13.32 9.36
C ARG A 18 10.40 13.13 10.60
N VAL A 19 9.91 14.23 11.20
CA VAL A 19 9.05 14.16 12.40
C VAL A 19 7.58 13.89 12.06
N ARG A 20 7.13 14.17 10.84
CA ARG A 20 5.71 14.02 10.48
C ARG A 20 5.32 12.58 10.08
N MET A 21 6.26 11.76 9.65
CA MET A 21 6.00 10.37 9.25
C MET A 21 5.81 9.44 10.46
N LEU A 22 6.46 9.72 11.59
CA LEU A 22 6.33 8.94 12.83
C LEU A 22 4.99 9.15 13.57
N LEU A 23 4.32 10.28 13.33
CA LEU A 23 3.03 10.59 13.98
C LEU A 23 1.82 9.99 13.23
N ALA A 24 1.95 9.65 11.94
CA ALA A 24 0.86 9.04 11.17
C ALA A 24 0.66 7.54 11.50
N VAL A 25 1.70 6.84 11.92
CA VAL A 25 1.63 5.42 12.31
C VAL A 25 1.15 5.25 13.76
N GLY A 26 1.42 6.23 14.64
CA GLY A 26 1.01 6.19 16.05
C GLY A 26 -0.45 6.55 16.30
N GLY A 27 -1.10 7.27 15.38
CA GLY A 27 -2.46 7.79 15.58
C GLY A 27 -3.58 6.77 15.34
N MET A 28 -3.32 5.67 14.65
CA MET A 28 -4.34 4.67 14.33
C MET A 28 -4.54 3.60 15.42
N ALA A 29 -3.65 3.53 16.39
CA ALA A 29 -3.73 2.54 17.48
C ALA A 29 -4.67 2.94 18.64
N LEU A 30 -5.10 4.19 18.73
CA LEU A 30 -5.87 4.70 19.90
C LEU A 30 -7.38 4.84 19.71
N LEU A 31 -7.94 4.51 18.54
CA LEU A 31 -9.39 4.62 18.29
C LEU A 31 -10.17 3.31 18.48
N LEU A 32 -9.53 2.24 18.95
CA LEU A 32 -10.19 0.92 19.13
C LEU A 32 -10.72 0.65 20.54
N SER A 33 -10.74 1.62 21.45
CA SER A 33 -11.23 1.40 22.81
C SER A 33 -12.45 2.26 23.13
N ARG A 34 -13.63 1.88 22.67
CA ARG A 34 -14.95 2.03 23.28
C ARG A 34 -16.05 1.64 22.29
N GLY A 35 -16.33 0.38 22.19
CA GLY A 35 -17.52 -0.14 21.52
C GLY A 35 -18.19 -1.16 22.42
N SER A 36 -19.44 -0.91 22.74
CA SER A 36 -20.34 -1.76 23.54
C SER A 36 -20.19 -3.23 23.18
N ALA A 37 -20.25 -4.12 24.18
CA ALA A 37 -20.29 -5.56 24.00
C ALA A 37 -21.52 -5.96 23.17
N SER A 38 -21.40 -5.87 21.87
CA SER A 38 -22.20 -6.62 20.91
C SER A 38 -21.66 -8.04 20.91
N GLN A 39 -22.56 -9.03 21.01
CA GLN A 39 -22.28 -10.46 20.92
C GLN A 39 -21.09 -10.70 20.01
N ALA A 40 -20.01 -11.27 20.56
CA ALA A 40 -18.83 -11.63 19.79
C ALA A 40 -19.30 -12.56 18.66
N ALA A 41 -19.51 -12.00 17.49
CA ALA A 41 -19.69 -12.80 16.30
C ALA A 41 -18.43 -13.67 16.21
N GLU A 42 -18.62 -14.98 16.22
CA GLU A 42 -17.56 -15.96 16.07
C GLU A 42 -16.59 -15.49 14.96
N ALA A 43 -15.33 -15.34 15.31
CA ALA A 43 -14.34 -14.83 14.36
C ALA A 43 -14.47 -15.66 13.06
N PRO A 44 -14.63 -15.04 11.89
CA PRO A 44 -14.80 -15.78 10.66
C PRO A 44 -13.65 -16.77 10.52
N ALA A 45 -13.95 -18.02 10.14
CA ALA A 45 -12.91 -19.01 9.85
C ALA A 45 -11.88 -18.40 8.90
N ASP A 46 -10.60 -18.61 9.17
CA ASP A 46 -9.51 -18.08 8.33
C ASP A 46 -9.78 -18.38 6.85
N ASP A 47 -9.64 -17.35 6.04
CA ASP A 47 -9.85 -17.48 4.61
C ASP A 47 -8.69 -18.28 3.96
N PRO A 48 -8.96 -19.03 2.91
CA PRO A 48 -7.96 -19.77 2.16
C PRO A 48 -6.96 -18.82 1.47
N PRO A 49 -5.88 -19.36 0.87
CA PRO A 49 -5.04 -18.54 0.01
C PRO A 49 -5.85 -18.03 -1.20
N PHE A 50 -5.44 -16.86 -1.72
CA PHE A 50 -6.10 -16.20 -2.85
C PHE A 50 -5.16 -16.01 -4.03
N VAL A 51 -5.74 -16.07 -5.22
CA VAL A 51 -5.23 -15.38 -6.40
C VAL A 51 -6.03 -14.09 -6.55
N SER A 52 -5.36 -12.97 -6.64
CA SER A 52 -6.00 -11.66 -6.77
C SER A 52 -5.55 -10.99 -8.06
N ILE A 53 -6.50 -10.37 -8.75
CA ILE A 53 -6.26 -9.53 -9.91
C ILE A 53 -6.75 -8.12 -9.60
N ALA A 54 -6.09 -7.12 -10.16
CA ALA A 54 -6.51 -5.74 -9.99
C ALA A 54 -6.30 -4.94 -11.26
N ALA A 55 -7.12 -3.91 -11.43
CA ALA A 55 -6.96 -2.90 -12.46
C ALA A 55 -7.22 -1.52 -11.86
N GLY A 56 -6.41 -0.54 -12.24
CA GLY A 56 -6.49 0.79 -11.65
C GLY A 56 -5.59 1.81 -12.32
N GLY A 57 -5.21 2.82 -11.54
CA GLY A 57 -4.32 3.90 -11.94
C GLY A 57 -3.05 3.92 -11.09
N PHE A 58 -1.95 4.15 -11.75
CA PHE A 58 -0.62 4.39 -11.21
C PHE A 58 -0.30 5.88 -11.32
N ASP A 59 0.33 6.47 -10.31
CA ASP A 59 0.66 7.90 -10.22
C ASP A 59 -0.59 8.83 -10.30
N ILE A 60 -1.65 8.42 -9.62
CA ILE A 60 -2.98 9.05 -9.72
C ILE A 60 -3.07 10.46 -9.14
N LEU A 61 -2.14 10.86 -8.27
CA LEU A 61 -2.10 12.20 -7.67
C LEU A 61 -1.22 13.18 -8.47
N HIS A 62 -0.70 12.77 -9.62
CA HIS A 62 0.15 13.58 -10.50
C HIS A 62 -0.38 13.60 -11.93
N ASN A 63 0.25 14.40 -12.79
CA ASN A 63 -0.27 14.65 -14.15
C ASN A 63 -0.02 13.52 -15.16
N ASN A 64 0.67 12.45 -14.80
CA ASN A 64 1.05 11.35 -15.69
C ASN A 64 0.47 10.00 -15.24
N THR A 65 -0.84 9.98 -14.97
CA THR A 65 -1.52 8.75 -14.58
C THR A 65 -1.47 7.71 -15.69
N ALA A 66 -0.94 6.53 -15.38
CA ALA A 66 -0.94 5.36 -16.25
C ALA A 66 -1.97 4.32 -15.77
N GLY A 67 -2.49 3.51 -16.70
CA GLY A 67 -3.28 2.34 -16.33
C GLY A 67 -2.38 1.28 -15.68
N GLU A 68 -2.85 0.65 -14.60
CA GLU A 68 -2.17 -0.43 -13.89
C GLU A 68 -2.96 -1.73 -13.98
N PHE A 69 -2.25 -2.84 -14.19
CA PHE A 69 -2.76 -4.21 -14.07
C PHE A 69 -1.87 -5.01 -13.15
N ARG A 70 -2.48 -5.68 -12.14
CA ARG A 70 -1.77 -6.36 -11.07
C ARG A 70 -2.28 -7.77 -10.87
N ALA A 71 -1.37 -8.69 -10.51
CA ALA A 71 -1.68 -10.03 -10.04
C ALA A 71 -0.92 -10.32 -8.74
N GLU A 72 -1.58 -10.94 -7.77
CA GLU A 72 -1.00 -11.30 -6.48
C GLU A 72 -1.38 -12.73 -6.08
N TYR A 73 -0.46 -13.42 -5.44
CA TYR A 73 -0.75 -14.62 -4.66
C TYR A 73 -0.68 -14.27 -3.17
N ARG A 74 -1.76 -14.53 -2.45
CA ARG A 74 -1.94 -14.17 -1.05
C ARG A 74 -2.02 -15.45 -0.22
N PHE A 75 -1.01 -15.70 0.58
CA PHE A 75 -0.96 -16.88 1.44
C PHE A 75 -2.00 -16.79 2.56
N ALA A 76 -2.51 -17.95 3.00
CA ALA A 76 -3.45 -18.06 4.13
C ALA A 76 -2.71 -18.06 5.47
N ASP A 77 -1.53 -18.69 5.50
CA ASP A 77 -0.80 -18.96 6.73
C ASP A 77 -0.31 -17.67 7.39
N LYS A 78 -0.60 -17.54 8.67
CA LYS A 78 -0.13 -16.43 9.48
C LYS A 78 1.32 -16.65 9.90
N GLN A 79 2.14 -15.64 9.69
CA GLN A 79 3.47 -15.54 10.23
C GLN A 79 3.47 -14.46 11.32
N LEU A 80 4.33 -14.59 12.33
CA LEU A 80 4.41 -13.60 13.41
C LEU A 80 3.02 -13.17 13.92
N PHE A 81 2.21 -14.17 14.29
CA PHE A 81 0.85 -14.05 14.88
C PHE A 81 -0.26 -13.60 13.94
N ILE A 82 -0.08 -12.52 13.16
CA ILE A 82 -1.16 -11.89 12.36
C ILE A 82 -0.76 -11.59 10.93
N LEU A 83 0.53 -11.58 10.61
CA LEU A 83 1.04 -11.22 9.30
C LEU A 83 0.84 -12.37 8.32
N LYS A 84 0.18 -12.10 7.21
CA LYS A 84 0.00 -13.04 6.10
C LYS A 84 0.88 -12.62 4.93
N PRO A 85 1.78 -13.47 4.45
CA PRO A 85 2.64 -13.15 3.31
C PRO A 85 1.82 -12.95 2.03
N PHE A 86 2.38 -12.20 1.10
CA PHE A 86 1.91 -12.14 -0.28
C PHE A 86 3.07 -11.83 -1.23
N LEU A 87 2.89 -12.24 -2.48
CA LEU A 87 3.77 -11.92 -3.60
C LEU A 87 2.93 -11.32 -4.71
N GLY A 88 3.47 -10.37 -5.44
CA GLY A 88 2.75 -9.73 -6.51
C GLY A 88 3.65 -9.19 -7.62
N ILE A 89 3.00 -8.97 -8.75
CA ILE A 89 3.57 -8.23 -9.86
C ILE A 89 2.53 -7.25 -10.39
N PHE A 90 2.96 -6.11 -10.88
CA PHE A 90 2.13 -5.27 -11.73
C PHE A 90 2.90 -4.74 -12.95
N GLY A 91 2.13 -4.36 -13.97
CA GLY A 91 2.60 -3.63 -15.12
C GLY A 91 1.70 -2.46 -15.43
N THR A 92 2.24 -1.41 -16.04
CA THR A 92 1.48 -0.22 -16.43
C THR A 92 1.41 -0.06 -17.95
N THR A 93 0.48 0.77 -18.41
CA THR A 93 0.39 1.17 -19.83
C THR A 93 1.65 1.86 -20.34
N ASP A 94 2.42 2.48 -19.44
CA ASP A 94 3.71 3.12 -19.71
C ASP A 94 4.90 2.15 -19.61
N LYS A 95 4.61 0.84 -19.62
CA LYS A 95 5.62 -0.22 -19.57
C LYS A 95 6.47 -0.23 -18.29
N ALA A 96 6.00 0.41 -17.21
CA ALA A 96 6.60 0.19 -15.90
C ALA A 96 6.25 -1.21 -15.40
N PHE A 97 7.16 -1.80 -14.62
CA PHE A 97 7.01 -3.12 -14.02
C PHE A 97 7.46 -3.07 -12.56
N TYR A 98 6.73 -3.77 -11.70
CA TYR A 98 7.09 -3.95 -10.30
C TYR A 98 6.81 -5.37 -9.85
N GLY A 99 7.83 -6.05 -9.36
CA GLY A 99 7.71 -7.35 -8.70
C GLY A 99 8.04 -7.22 -7.22
N TYR A 100 7.17 -7.71 -6.34
CA TYR A 100 7.27 -7.43 -4.91
C TYR A 100 6.79 -8.58 -4.04
N GLY A 101 7.23 -8.55 -2.78
CA GLY A 101 6.77 -9.43 -1.73
C GLY A 101 6.65 -8.70 -0.40
N GLY A 102 5.71 -9.13 0.43
CA GLY A 102 5.44 -8.44 1.67
C GLY A 102 4.46 -9.16 2.58
N PHE A 103 3.90 -8.38 3.49
CA PHE A 103 2.94 -8.86 4.49
C PHE A 103 1.70 -7.98 4.53
N ARG A 104 0.58 -8.60 4.81
CA ARG A 104 -0.72 -7.98 5.08
C ARG A 104 -1.31 -8.48 6.39
N VAL A 105 -2.24 -7.74 6.94
CA VAL A 105 -3.08 -8.15 8.07
C VAL A 105 -4.52 -8.13 7.60
N ASP A 106 -5.29 -9.18 7.87
CA ASP A 106 -6.72 -9.21 7.60
C ASP A 106 -7.48 -8.79 8.88
N ILE A 107 -8.06 -7.60 8.87
CA ILE A 107 -8.90 -7.07 9.95
C ILE A 107 -10.36 -7.21 9.54
N TYR A 108 -11.06 -8.16 10.14
CA TYR A 108 -12.47 -8.41 9.83
C TYR A 108 -13.36 -7.42 10.58
N LEU A 109 -14.21 -6.73 9.86
CA LEU A 109 -15.23 -5.81 10.35
C LEU A 109 -16.59 -6.47 10.17
N GLY A 110 -16.96 -7.29 11.14
CA GLY A 110 -18.09 -8.21 11.01
C GLY A 110 -17.78 -9.39 10.08
N SER A 111 -18.83 -9.97 9.48
CA SER A 111 -18.68 -11.17 8.62
C SER A 111 -18.37 -10.86 7.16
N ARG A 112 -18.57 -9.62 6.71
CA ARG A 112 -18.59 -9.24 5.29
C ARG A 112 -17.48 -8.28 4.86
N TRP A 113 -16.96 -7.49 5.78
CA TRP A 113 -15.98 -6.47 5.42
C TRP A 113 -14.61 -6.82 5.97
N VAL A 114 -13.61 -6.55 5.18
CA VAL A 114 -12.21 -6.81 5.55
C VAL A 114 -11.37 -5.58 5.19
N LEU A 115 -10.64 -5.05 6.17
CA LEU A 115 -9.60 -4.05 5.96
C LEU A 115 -8.24 -4.74 5.98
N MET A 116 -7.42 -4.52 4.97
CA MET A 116 -6.15 -5.20 4.78
C MET A 116 -4.99 -4.22 4.62
N PRO A 117 -4.47 -3.63 5.71
CA PRO A 117 -3.22 -2.90 5.66
C PRO A 117 -2.09 -3.84 5.21
N ASN A 118 -1.18 -3.31 4.40
CA ASN A 118 -0.10 -4.06 3.81
C ASN A 118 1.19 -3.25 3.70
N ALA A 119 2.32 -3.97 3.66
CA ALA A 119 3.63 -3.42 3.35
C ALA A 119 4.44 -4.44 2.55
N ALA A 120 5.17 -3.99 1.56
CA ALA A 120 5.99 -4.81 0.69
C ALA A 120 7.27 -4.09 0.28
N ILE A 121 8.22 -4.85 -0.20
CA ILE A 121 9.42 -4.37 -0.89
C ILE A 121 9.56 -5.09 -2.22
N GLY A 122 10.08 -4.43 -3.23
CA GLY A 122 10.24 -5.06 -4.53
C GLY A 122 11.21 -4.36 -5.46
N TYR A 123 11.29 -4.94 -6.64
CA TYR A 123 12.08 -4.44 -7.77
C TYR A 123 11.17 -3.68 -8.72
N TYR A 124 11.48 -2.41 -8.93
CA TYR A 124 10.75 -1.52 -9.82
C TYR A 124 11.59 -1.13 -11.04
N GLN A 125 10.94 -1.18 -12.21
CA GLN A 125 11.51 -0.70 -13.47
C GLN A 125 10.51 0.29 -14.10
N HIS A 126 10.93 1.52 -14.33
CA HIS A 126 10.01 2.60 -14.71
C HIS A 126 9.52 2.55 -16.17
N GLY A 127 10.17 1.79 -17.05
CA GLY A 127 9.79 1.77 -18.47
C GLY A 127 9.80 3.17 -19.08
N GLN A 128 8.62 3.61 -19.56
CA GLN A 128 8.38 4.97 -20.05
C GLN A 128 7.60 5.83 -19.02
N GLY A 129 7.26 5.24 -17.87
CA GLY A 129 6.54 5.90 -16.80
C GLY A 129 7.45 6.63 -15.81
N LYS A 130 6.91 6.87 -14.61
CA LYS A 130 7.57 7.67 -13.58
C LYS A 130 8.82 6.98 -13.04
N ASN A 131 9.94 7.69 -13.06
CA ASN A 131 11.19 7.26 -12.42
C ASN A 131 11.15 7.58 -10.92
N LEU A 132 11.05 6.56 -10.07
CA LEU A 132 10.97 6.68 -8.61
C LEU A 132 12.32 6.90 -7.92
N GLY A 133 13.42 6.93 -8.70
CA GLY A 133 14.75 7.26 -8.19
C GLY A 133 15.65 6.06 -7.99
N GLY A 134 15.14 4.85 -7.99
CA GLY A 134 15.90 3.62 -7.84
C GLY A 134 15.12 2.38 -8.23
N VAL A 135 15.71 1.22 -8.01
CA VAL A 135 15.09 -0.08 -8.36
C VAL A 135 14.47 -0.78 -7.14
N ALA A 136 14.97 -0.50 -5.95
CA ALA A 136 14.40 -1.04 -4.71
C ALA A 136 13.37 -0.03 -4.17
N GLU A 137 12.10 -0.42 -4.22
CA GLU A 137 10.98 0.42 -3.80
C GLU A 137 10.16 -0.31 -2.74
N PHE A 138 9.67 0.45 -1.77
CA PHE A 138 8.73 0.00 -0.75
C PHE A 138 7.32 0.38 -1.16
N ARG A 139 6.38 -0.52 -0.92
CA ARG A 139 4.95 -0.29 -1.14
C ARG A 139 4.23 -0.42 0.19
N THR A 140 3.41 0.57 0.54
CA THR A 140 2.62 0.56 1.77
C THR A 140 1.22 1.09 1.47
N GLY A 141 0.21 0.50 2.11
CA GLY A 141 -1.16 0.94 1.89
C GLY A 141 -2.18 0.04 2.55
N ALA A 142 -3.40 0.09 2.03
CA ALA A 142 -4.49 -0.74 2.50
C ALA A 142 -5.47 -1.08 1.38
N GLU A 143 -6.14 -2.21 1.52
CA GLU A 143 -7.30 -2.60 0.74
C GLU A 143 -8.52 -2.70 1.66
N PHE A 144 -9.67 -2.21 1.21
CA PHE A 144 -10.95 -2.40 1.85
C PHE A 144 -11.85 -3.21 0.93
N ALA A 145 -12.32 -4.38 1.38
CA ALA A 145 -13.00 -5.34 0.54
C ALA A 145 -14.28 -5.89 1.17
N TYR A 146 -15.26 -6.17 0.32
CA TYR A 146 -16.43 -6.97 0.64
C TYR A 146 -16.12 -8.45 0.39
N ARG A 147 -16.43 -9.30 1.37
CA ARG A 147 -16.25 -10.75 1.33
C ARG A 147 -17.59 -11.41 1.04
N PHE A 148 -17.65 -12.16 -0.06
CA PHE A 148 -18.81 -12.95 -0.49
C PHE A 148 -18.94 -14.26 0.30
N ASP A 149 -20.05 -14.99 0.09
CA ASP A 149 -20.30 -16.26 0.78
C ASP A 149 -19.32 -17.37 0.37
N ASP A 150 -18.86 -17.37 -0.88
CA ASP A 150 -17.81 -18.25 -1.40
C ASP A 150 -16.41 -17.83 -0.95
N ARG A 151 -16.31 -16.83 -0.09
CA ARG A 151 -15.08 -16.19 0.39
C ARG A 151 -14.31 -15.37 -0.63
N SER A 152 -14.75 -15.28 -1.88
CA SER A 152 -14.17 -14.31 -2.80
C SER A 152 -14.33 -12.88 -2.27
N ARG A 153 -13.49 -11.96 -2.71
CA ARG A 153 -13.49 -10.58 -2.22
C ARG A 153 -13.45 -9.61 -3.39
N LEU A 154 -14.23 -8.55 -3.29
CA LEU A 154 -14.16 -7.40 -4.18
C LEU A 154 -13.84 -6.17 -3.34
N GLY A 155 -12.78 -5.46 -3.68
CA GLY A 155 -12.28 -4.35 -2.89
C GLY A 155 -11.66 -3.24 -3.70
N ILE A 156 -11.32 -2.17 -2.99
CA ILE A 156 -10.54 -1.04 -3.50
C ILE A 156 -9.26 -0.98 -2.67
N SER A 157 -8.12 -0.90 -3.36
CA SER A 157 -6.81 -0.68 -2.74
C SER A 157 -6.30 0.72 -3.02
N PHE A 158 -5.59 1.27 -2.03
CA PHE A 158 -4.81 2.49 -2.17
C PHE A 158 -3.43 2.25 -1.55
N ASN A 159 -2.37 2.51 -2.31
CA ASN A 159 -1.01 2.30 -1.84
C ASN A 159 -0.10 3.42 -2.32
N HIS A 160 0.99 3.60 -1.57
CA HIS A 160 2.09 4.50 -1.87
C HIS A 160 3.35 3.67 -2.14
N ILE A 161 4.06 4.01 -3.20
CA ILE A 161 5.35 3.40 -3.55
C ILE A 161 6.45 4.45 -3.48
N SER A 162 7.54 4.15 -2.79
CA SER A 162 8.70 5.03 -2.68
C SER A 162 9.93 4.27 -2.18
N ASN A 163 11.10 4.82 -2.44
CA ASN A 163 12.33 4.20 -1.95
C ASN A 163 12.73 4.60 -0.52
N ALA A 164 11.84 5.23 0.23
CA ALA A 164 12.09 5.67 1.61
C ALA A 164 13.35 6.56 1.78
N GLY A 165 13.86 7.14 0.71
CA GLY A 165 15.04 8.00 0.71
C GLY A 165 16.38 7.26 0.74
N ILE A 166 16.41 5.97 0.36
CA ILE A 166 17.67 5.21 0.21
C ILE A 166 18.46 5.63 -1.04
N TYR A 167 17.80 6.28 -2.01
CA TYR A 167 18.44 6.90 -3.16
C TYR A 167 18.41 8.42 -3.06
N GLN A 168 19.17 9.11 -3.93
CA GLN A 168 19.24 10.58 -3.95
C GLN A 168 17.90 11.26 -4.29
N ARG A 169 17.07 10.57 -5.09
CA ARG A 169 15.73 11.02 -5.48
C ARG A 169 14.69 10.06 -4.92
N ASN A 170 13.61 10.62 -4.39
CA ASN A 170 12.48 9.86 -3.87
C ASN A 170 11.17 10.62 -4.16
N PRO A 171 10.74 10.69 -5.42
CA PRO A 171 9.51 11.41 -5.77
C PRO A 171 8.25 10.72 -5.23
N GLY A 172 8.30 9.37 -5.07
CA GLY A 172 7.14 8.57 -4.69
C GLY A 172 6.03 8.56 -5.74
N GLU A 173 5.02 7.73 -5.54
CA GLU A 173 3.80 7.72 -6.32
C GLU A 173 2.66 7.08 -5.52
N GLU A 174 1.42 7.30 -5.94
CA GLU A 174 0.21 6.70 -5.38
C GLU A 174 -0.54 5.91 -6.44
N GLU A 175 -0.98 4.71 -6.06
CA GLU A 175 -1.82 3.85 -6.88
C GLU A 175 -3.19 3.60 -6.23
N ALA A 176 -4.23 3.50 -7.04
CA ALA A 176 -5.54 3.04 -6.61
C ALA A 176 -6.09 2.04 -7.63
N ALA A 177 -6.65 0.93 -7.14
CA ALA A 177 -7.14 -0.13 -7.99
C ALA A 177 -8.39 -0.82 -7.42
N LEU A 178 -9.26 -1.28 -8.32
CA LEU A 178 -10.28 -2.27 -8.01
C LEU A 178 -9.61 -3.65 -7.99
N VAL A 179 -9.86 -4.41 -6.93
CA VAL A 179 -9.22 -5.71 -6.68
C VAL A 179 -10.28 -6.79 -6.57
N TYR A 180 -10.11 -7.89 -7.29
CA TYR A 180 -10.90 -9.09 -7.12
C TYR A 180 -10.01 -10.24 -6.68
N SER A 181 -10.35 -10.87 -5.55
CA SER A 181 -9.59 -11.96 -4.94
C SER A 181 -10.42 -13.24 -4.95
N ILE A 182 -9.90 -14.28 -5.59
CA ILE A 182 -10.54 -15.58 -5.76
C ILE A 182 -9.86 -16.58 -4.81
N PRO A 183 -10.60 -17.27 -3.94
CA PRO A 183 -10.07 -18.37 -3.16
C PRO A 183 -9.39 -19.42 -4.06
N PHE A 184 -8.14 -19.76 -3.76
CA PHE A 184 -7.40 -20.73 -4.58
C PHE A 184 -8.09 -22.10 -4.64
N THR A 185 -8.89 -22.42 -3.63
CA THR A 185 -9.70 -23.65 -3.59
C THR A 185 -10.81 -23.69 -4.65
N LEU A 186 -11.23 -22.55 -5.21
CA LEU A 186 -12.21 -22.48 -6.29
C LEU A 186 -11.57 -22.59 -7.70
N LEU A 187 -10.25 -22.58 -7.77
CA LEU A 187 -9.50 -22.67 -9.04
C LEU A 187 -8.99 -24.10 -9.33
N LYS A 188 -9.31 -25.06 -8.46
CA LYS A 188 -8.90 -26.48 -8.55
C LYS A 188 -9.96 -27.33 -9.22
#